data_862eaaa4455b5c6a4655b3359ff82fd3
#
_entry.id   862eaaa4455b5c6a4655b3359ff82fd3
#
_cell.length_a   1.000
_cell.length_b   1.000
_cell.length_c   1.000
_cell.angle_alpha   90.00
_cell.angle_beta   90.00
_cell.angle_gamma   90.00
#
_symmetry.space_group_name_H-M   'P 1'
#
loop_
_entity.id
_entity.type
_entity.pdbx_description
1 polymer ?
#
loop_
_entity_poly.entity_id
_entity_poly.type
_entity_poly.pdbx_seq_one_letter_code
_entity_poly.pdbx_strand_id
1 'polypeptide(L)'
;SAASDVYKRQEENLEATVVAVVTDENRLEMTWRGDKIVDLSRDFLNTNGVTQHAKVEITSVDENKNYRNEVPTCLESLSLADALKANLSRLEVCSQKGLVERFDSSIGASTVLMPYAGKYQLTPEEAMVAKIPVLEGETDTATVMAYGFIPKLSRWSPFHSAAFAVSESLAKLACVGCDPSQARLTFQEYFERLNDVPSRWGKPTAALLGALTAQVGYKCPSIGGKDSMSGSFNDLDVPPTLVSFAVGMSEASKTVSAQFKRINSTVKLLELPIDDETGLPIYDKACLLYTSP
;
A
#
# COMPACT_ATOMS: atom_id res chain seq x y z
N SER A 1 12.52 28.35 -5.98
CA SER A 1 11.82 29.63 -6.14
C SER A 1 11.47 29.81 -7.62
N ALA A 2 10.46 30.66 -7.93
CA ALA A 2 9.99 30.89 -9.31
C ALA A 2 11.10 31.30 -10.30
N ALA A 3 12.16 31.96 -9.85
CA ALA A 3 13.27 32.37 -10.70
C ALA A 3 14.11 31.18 -11.22
N SER A 4 14.40 30.18 -10.38
CA SER A 4 15.17 28.99 -10.82
C SER A 4 14.37 28.13 -11.82
N ASP A 5 13.05 28.15 -11.73
CA ASP A 5 12.18 27.39 -12.64
C ASP A 5 12.11 28.05 -14.04
N VAL A 6 12.24 29.37 -14.13
CA VAL A 6 12.27 30.10 -15.40
C VAL A 6 13.56 29.77 -16.19
N TYR A 7 14.72 29.73 -15.53
CA TYR A 7 15.99 29.39 -16.19
C TYR A 7 15.99 27.95 -16.72
N LYS A 8 15.53 26.98 -15.94
CA LYS A 8 15.41 25.59 -16.38
C LYS A 8 14.52 25.42 -17.61
N ARG A 9 13.42 26.16 -17.68
CA ARG A 9 12.51 26.10 -18.84
C ARG A 9 13.12 26.70 -20.10
N GLN A 10 13.93 27.75 -19.94
CA GLN A 10 14.66 28.34 -21.09
C GLN A 10 15.70 27.35 -21.63
N GLU A 11 16.41 26.59 -20.75
CA GLU A 11 17.34 25.56 -21.17
C GLU A 11 16.63 24.43 -21.96
N GLU A 12 15.39 24.10 -21.58
CA GLU A 12 14.58 23.06 -22.23
C GLU A 12 13.71 23.59 -23.39
N ASN A 13 13.88 24.88 -23.78
CA ASN A 13 13.09 25.55 -24.82
C ASN A 13 11.56 25.47 -24.55
N LEU A 14 11.16 25.59 -23.29
CA LEU A 14 9.76 25.61 -22.87
C LEU A 14 9.29 27.02 -22.54
N GLU A 15 8.04 27.34 -22.91
CA GLU A 15 7.38 28.55 -22.50
C GLU A 15 6.85 28.47 -21.07
N ALA A 16 6.96 29.55 -20.32
CA ALA A 16 6.42 29.66 -18.97
C ALA A 16 5.71 31.00 -18.80
N THR A 17 4.43 30.93 -18.52
CA THR A 17 3.59 32.11 -18.31
C THR A 17 2.94 32.04 -16.91
N VAL A 18 2.92 33.15 -16.19
CA VAL A 18 2.19 33.27 -14.94
C VAL A 18 0.69 33.28 -15.26
N VAL A 19 -0.02 32.26 -14.82
CA VAL A 19 -1.45 32.10 -15.07
C VAL A 19 -2.32 32.43 -13.86
N ALA A 20 -1.73 32.48 -12.66
CA ALA A 20 -2.43 32.81 -11.44
C ALA A 20 -1.49 33.38 -10.37
N VAL A 21 -2.04 34.10 -9.43
CA VAL A 21 -1.38 34.63 -8.24
C VAL A 21 -2.18 34.14 -7.03
N VAL A 22 -1.49 33.63 -6.01
CA VAL A 22 -2.12 33.27 -4.73
C VAL A 22 -2.32 34.54 -3.91
N THR A 23 -3.56 34.75 -3.46
CA THR A 23 -3.96 35.90 -2.63
C THR A 23 -4.39 35.39 -1.26
N ASP A 24 -4.54 36.29 -0.29
CA ASP A 24 -5.09 36.03 1.03
C ASP A 24 -6.64 36.12 1.08
N GLU A 25 -7.24 36.49 -0.02
CA GLU A 25 -8.68 36.49 -0.18
C GLU A 25 -9.22 35.06 -0.25
N ASN A 26 -10.31 34.80 0.50
CA ASN A 26 -10.92 33.47 0.54
C ASN A 26 -11.82 33.21 -0.69
N ARG A 27 -11.31 33.49 -1.88
CA ARG A 27 -12.03 33.38 -3.15
C ARG A 27 -11.17 32.79 -4.27
N LEU A 28 -11.81 32.18 -5.25
CA LEU A 28 -11.25 31.88 -6.57
C LEU A 28 -11.84 32.90 -7.54
N GLU A 29 -11.01 33.74 -8.10
CA GLU A 29 -11.39 34.69 -9.14
C GLU A 29 -10.67 34.37 -10.45
N MET A 30 -11.39 34.45 -11.56
CA MET A 30 -10.81 34.30 -12.90
C MET A 30 -11.32 35.41 -13.81
N THR A 31 -10.40 35.97 -14.57
CA THR A 31 -10.73 37.01 -15.57
C THR A 31 -10.38 36.55 -16.98
N TRP A 32 -11.20 36.92 -17.93
CA TRP A 32 -10.95 36.69 -19.34
C TRP A 32 -11.17 37.98 -20.13
N ARG A 33 -10.16 38.45 -20.83
CA ARG A 33 -10.19 39.69 -21.63
C ARG A 33 -10.67 40.94 -20.87
N GLY A 34 -10.39 40.99 -19.57
CA GLY A 34 -10.77 42.07 -18.67
C GLY A 34 -12.08 41.87 -17.91
N ASP A 35 -12.89 40.91 -18.31
CA ASP A 35 -14.13 40.59 -17.63
C ASP A 35 -13.92 39.48 -16.58
N LYS A 36 -14.53 39.62 -15.37
CA LYS A 36 -14.54 38.61 -14.36
C LYS A 36 -15.56 37.54 -14.76
N ILE A 37 -15.07 36.31 -15.02
CA ILE A 37 -15.87 35.17 -15.47
C ILE A 37 -16.12 34.14 -14.37
N VAL A 38 -15.27 34.13 -13.31
CA VAL A 38 -15.44 33.28 -12.14
C VAL A 38 -15.21 34.14 -10.89
N ASP A 39 -16.07 33.98 -9.90
CA ASP A 39 -15.96 34.60 -8.58
C ASP A 39 -16.66 33.70 -7.56
N LEU A 40 -15.92 32.74 -6.98
CA LEU A 40 -16.43 31.71 -6.08
C LEU A 40 -15.74 31.78 -4.73
N SER A 41 -16.52 31.68 -3.65
CA SER A 41 -15.95 31.56 -2.31
C SER A 41 -15.26 30.19 -2.12
N ARG A 42 -14.18 30.17 -1.33
CA ARG A 42 -13.53 28.93 -0.94
C ARG A 42 -14.47 28.00 -0.15
N ASP A 43 -15.36 28.58 0.65
CA ASP A 43 -16.35 27.78 1.39
C ASP A 43 -17.28 27.01 0.45
N PHE A 44 -17.73 27.63 -0.64
CA PHE A 44 -18.48 26.94 -1.67
C PHE A 44 -17.67 25.85 -2.35
N LEU A 45 -16.42 26.13 -2.73
CA LEU A 45 -15.54 25.16 -3.40
C LEU A 45 -15.21 23.97 -2.49
N ASN A 46 -15.01 24.18 -1.20
CA ASN A 46 -14.67 23.13 -0.24
C ASN A 46 -15.82 22.16 0.01
N THR A 47 -17.06 22.60 -0.16
CA THR A 47 -18.26 21.80 0.13
C THR A 47 -19.14 21.57 -1.08
N ASN A 48 -18.78 22.07 -2.26
CA ASN A 48 -19.68 22.18 -3.42
C ASN A 48 -21.01 22.87 -3.05
N GLY A 49 -20.99 23.77 -2.05
CA GLY A 49 -22.18 24.46 -1.53
C GLY A 49 -23.10 23.61 -0.65
N VAL A 50 -22.74 22.36 -0.36
CA VAL A 50 -23.56 21.43 0.44
C VAL A 50 -22.70 20.73 1.49
N THR A 51 -23.12 20.80 2.75
CA THR A 51 -22.58 19.97 3.81
C THR A 51 -23.34 18.64 3.84
N GLN A 52 -22.61 17.55 3.64
CA GLN A 52 -23.18 16.21 3.68
C GLN A 52 -22.95 15.58 5.06
N HIS A 53 -23.91 14.83 5.53
CA HIS A 53 -23.84 14.07 6.77
C HIS A 53 -24.10 12.60 6.48
N ALA A 54 -23.20 11.72 6.93
CA ALA A 54 -23.39 10.29 6.86
C ALA A 54 -23.49 9.70 8.27
N LYS A 55 -24.36 8.69 8.42
CA LYS A 55 -24.36 7.84 9.63
C LYS A 55 -23.41 6.69 9.39
N VAL A 56 -22.63 6.36 10.41
CA VAL A 56 -21.64 5.28 10.36
C VAL A 56 -21.98 4.27 11.45
N GLU A 57 -22.04 3.00 11.07
CA GLU A 57 -22.21 1.87 11.98
C GLU A 57 -21.13 0.84 11.71
N ILE A 58 -20.17 0.71 12.63
CA ILE A 58 -19.12 -0.33 12.57
C ILE A 58 -19.69 -1.61 13.18
N THR A 59 -19.86 -2.62 12.35
CA THR A 59 -20.33 -3.94 12.80
C THR A 59 -19.20 -4.66 13.53
N SER A 60 -19.51 -5.25 14.70
CA SER A 60 -18.58 -6.12 15.41
C SER A 60 -18.28 -7.39 14.60
N VAL A 61 -17.06 -7.90 14.74
CA VAL A 61 -16.65 -9.13 14.07
C VAL A 61 -17.27 -10.37 14.73
N ASP A 62 -17.54 -11.38 13.93
CA ASP A 62 -17.93 -12.72 14.44
C ASP A 62 -16.66 -13.56 14.59
N GLU A 63 -16.23 -13.79 15.84
CA GLU A 63 -15.00 -14.55 16.15
C GLU A 63 -15.07 -16.00 15.66
N ASN A 64 -16.28 -16.57 15.51
CA ASN A 64 -16.43 -17.92 14.97
C ASN A 64 -16.08 -17.99 13.47
N LYS A 65 -16.06 -16.85 12.79
CA LYS A 65 -15.70 -16.71 11.37
C LYS A 65 -14.30 -16.12 11.18
N ASN A 66 -13.48 -16.11 12.21
CA ASN A 66 -12.11 -15.63 12.13
C ASN A 66 -11.33 -16.45 11.11
N TYR A 67 -10.95 -15.82 10.01
CA TYR A 67 -10.29 -16.51 8.90
C TYR A 67 -8.96 -17.19 9.29
N ARG A 68 -8.30 -16.73 10.35
CA ARG A 68 -7.06 -17.35 10.86
C ARG A 68 -7.28 -18.76 11.41
N ASN A 69 -8.52 -19.07 11.79
CA ASN A 69 -8.91 -20.39 12.29
C ASN A 69 -9.56 -21.26 11.19
N GLU A 70 -9.72 -20.70 9.98
CA GLU A 70 -10.33 -21.40 8.86
C GLU A 70 -9.32 -22.32 8.16
N VAL A 71 -9.58 -23.61 8.14
CA VAL A 71 -8.86 -24.55 7.30
C VAL A 71 -9.63 -24.68 5.97
N PRO A 72 -8.99 -24.43 4.81
CA PRO A 72 -9.65 -24.62 3.54
C PRO A 72 -10.17 -26.09 3.39
N THR A 73 -11.44 -26.24 3.04
CA THR A 73 -12.09 -27.57 2.91
C THR A 73 -11.34 -28.53 1.98
N CYS A 74 -10.68 -28.02 0.96
CA CYS A 74 -9.86 -28.83 0.07
C CYS A 74 -8.60 -29.42 0.70
N LEU A 75 -8.26 -29.02 1.93
CA LEU A 75 -7.10 -29.53 2.69
C LEU A 75 -7.53 -30.47 3.84
N GLU A 76 -8.80 -30.50 4.17
CA GLU A 76 -9.31 -31.31 5.27
C GLU A 76 -9.09 -32.81 5.00
N SER A 77 -8.76 -33.54 6.05
CA SER A 77 -8.59 -35.00 6.00
C SER A 77 -7.49 -35.54 5.07
N LEU A 78 -6.64 -34.70 4.52
CA LEU A 78 -5.51 -35.10 3.68
C LEU A 78 -4.28 -35.44 4.53
N SER A 79 -3.41 -36.32 4.00
CA SER A 79 -2.05 -36.46 4.53
C SER A 79 -1.29 -35.15 4.40
N LEU A 80 -0.27 -34.91 5.24
CA LEU A 80 0.55 -33.68 5.17
C LEU A 80 1.12 -33.45 3.75
N ALA A 81 1.59 -34.52 3.09
CA ALA A 81 2.15 -34.42 1.75
C ALA A 81 1.10 -34.06 0.69
N ASP A 82 -0.11 -34.61 0.79
CA ASP A 82 -1.18 -34.33 -0.14
C ASP A 82 -1.81 -32.96 0.14
N ALA A 83 -1.94 -32.55 1.41
CA ALA A 83 -2.36 -31.23 1.80
C ALA A 83 -1.40 -30.15 1.27
N LEU A 84 -0.08 -30.39 1.34
CA LEU A 84 0.92 -29.48 0.78
C LEU A 84 0.76 -29.32 -0.74
N LYS A 85 0.61 -30.43 -1.48
CA LYS A 85 0.37 -30.40 -2.92
C LYS A 85 -0.92 -29.70 -3.28
N ALA A 86 -2.01 -30.00 -2.59
CA ALA A 86 -3.32 -29.38 -2.79
C ALA A 86 -3.25 -27.87 -2.52
N ASN A 87 -2.59 -27.47 -1.42
CA ASN A 87 -2.42 -26.05 -1.10
C ASN A 87 -1.60 -25.29 -2.15
N LEU A 88 -0.49 -25.86 -2.62
CA LEU A 88 0.33 -25.26 -3.68
C LEU A 88 -0.39 -25.15 -5.04
N SER A 89 -1.45 -25.93 -5.24
CA SER A 89 -2.26 -25.90 -6.45
C SER A 89 -3.41 -24.88 -6.39
N ARG A 90 -3.67 -24.28 -5.23
CA ARG A 90 -4.72 -23.26 -5.08
C ARG A 90 -4.33 -21.98 -5.82
N LEU A 91 -5.30 -21.29 -6.43
CA LEU A 91 -5.05 -20.05 -7.19
C LEU A 91 -4.45 -18.93 -6.34
N GLU A 92 -4.78 -18.90 -5.04
CA GLU A 92 -4.23 -17.90 -4.11
C GLU A 92 -2.77 -18.19 -3.69
N VAL A 93 -2.28 -19.41 -3.94
CA VAL A 93 -0.98 -19.90 -3.44
C VAL A 93 -0.03 -20.27 -4.59
N CYS A 94 -0.56 -20.73 -5.72
CA CYS A 94 0.27 -21.14 -6.85
C CYS A 94 1.09 -19.98 -7.42
N SER A 95 2.16 -20.29 -8.15
CA SER A 95 3.02 -19.28 -8.76
C SER A 95 2.23 -18.36 -9.69
N GLN A 96 2.38 -17.06 -9.51
CA GLN A 96 1.80 -16.00 -10.35
C GLN A 96 2.73 -15.59 -11.50
N LYS A 97 3.82 -16.32 -11.75
CA LYS A 97 4.86 -15.96 -12.72
C LYS A 97 4.28 -15.69 -14.11
N GLY A 98 3.35 -16.54 -14.58
CA GLY A 98 2.71 -16.35 -15.87
C GLY A 98 1.88 -15.06 -16.02
N LEU A 99 1.40 -14.48 -14.91
CA LEU A 99 0.75 -13.18 -14.92
C LEU A 99 1.79 -12.04 -14.98
N VAL A 100 2.86 -12.16 -14.21
CA VAL A 100 3.94 -11.17 -14.18
C VAL A 100 4.63 -11.06 -15.55
N GLU A 101 4.86 -12.17 -16.23
CA GLU A 101 5.49 -12.22 -17.56
C GLU A 101 4.68 -11.52 -18.66
N ARG A 102 3.40 -11.18 -18.42
CA ARG A 102 2.57 -10.42 -19.35
C ARG A 102 2.72 -8.92 -19.23
N PHE A 103 3.41 -8.45 -18.21
CA PHE A 103 3.61 -7.03 -17.89
C PHE A 103 5.10 -6.72 -17.85
N ASP A 104 5.43 -5.43 -17.85
CA ASP A 104 6.79 -4.98 -17.62
C ASP A 104 7.24 -5.38 -16.22
N SER A 105 8.25 -6.22 -16.14
CA SER A 105 8.81 -6.68 -14.88
C SER A 105 10.03 -5.86 -14.43
N SER A 106 10.36 -4.81 -15.18
CA SER A 106 11.49 -3.93 -14.87
C SER A 106 11.09 -2.46 -14.90
N ILE A 107 11.87 -1.63 -14.21
CA ILE A 107 11.76 -0.16 -14.25
C ILE A 107 12.94 0.35 -15.06
N GLY A 108 12.81 0.33 -16.37
CA GLY A 108 13.88 0.68 -17.29
C GLY A 108 15.19 -0.02 -16.95
N ALA A 109 16.32 0.69 -17.03
CA ALA A 109 17.64 0.16 -16.66
C ALA A 109 17.95 0.24 -15.15
N SER A 110 17.05 0.78 -14.35
CA SER A 110 17.28 1.06 -12.93
C SER A 110 16.89 -0.08 -11.98
N THR A 111 16.25 -1.14 -12.49
CA THR A 111 15.77 -2.27 -11.67
C THR A 111 16.93 -3.02 -11.02
N VAL A 112 16.89 -3.15 -9.70
CA VAL A 112 17.84 -3.93 -8.89
C VAL A 112 17.28 -5.29 -8.55
N LEU A 113 15.98 -5.36 -8.19
CA LEU A 113 15.29 -6.58 -7.82
C LEU A 113 14.09 -6.79 -8.74
N MET A 114 14.13 -7.89 -9.48
CA MET A 114 13.05 -8.30 -10.38
C MET A 114 11.93 -9.00 -9.60
N PRO A 115 10.68 -9.02 -10.09
CA PRO A 115 9.57 -9.73 -9.45
C PRO A 115 9.84 -11.22 -9.18
N TYR A 116 10.71 -11.82 -9.99
CA TYR A 116 11.26 -13.15 -9.78
C TYR A 116 12.78 -13.09 -9.89
N ALA A 117 13.46 -13.36 -8.79
CA ALA A 117 14.90 -13.30 -8.69
C ALA A 117 15.53 -14.71 -8.56
N GLY A 118 16.81 -14.72 -8.18
CA GLY A 118 17.63 -15.92 -8.12
C GLY A 118 18.18 -16.31 -9.48
N LYS A 119 19.12 -17.27 -9.48
CA LYS A 119 19.82 -17.73 -10.68
C LYS A 119 18.90 -18.16 -11.83
N TYR A 120 17.74 -18.71 -11.50
CA TYR A 120 16.78 -19.24 -12.47
C TYR A 120 15.55 -18.33 -12.65
N GLN A 121 15.51 -17.19 -11.97
CA GLN A 121 14.35 -16.27 -11.98
C GLN A 121 13.03 -16.99 -11.67
N LEU A 122 13.04 -17.83 -10.64
CA LEU A 122 11.89 -18.61 -10.18
C LEU A 122 11.43 -18.26 -8.76
N THR A 123 12.26 -17.51 -8.01
CA THR A 123 11.95 -17.14 -6.64
C THR A 123 11.18 -15.82 -6.62
N PRO A 124 9.91 -15.81 -6.18
CA PRO A 124 9.14 -14.58 -6.08
C PRO A 124 9.77 -13.64 -5.06
N GLU A 125 9.78 -12.37 -5.39
CA GLU A 125 10.23 -11.29 -4.51
C GLU A 125 9.03 -10.48 -4.01
N GLU A 126 9.14 -10.00 -2.78
CA GLU A 126 8.02 -9.35 -2.10
C GLU A 126 8.07 -7.81 -2.17
N ALA A 127 9.15 -7.25 -2.71
CA ALA A 127 9.32 -5.82 -2.88
C ALA A 127 10.03 -5.48 -4.19
N MET A 128 9.75 -4.31 -4.71
CA MET A 128 10.46 -3.70 -5.82
C MET A 128 11.65 -2.91 -5.28
N VAL A 129 12.80 -3.03 -5.93
CA VAL A 129 13.99 -2.20 -5.68
C VAL A 129 14.49 -1.66 -7.01
N ALA A 130 14.63 -0.33 -7.10
CA ALA A 130 15.14 0.34 -8.29
C ALA A 130 16.05 1.52 -7.92
N LYS A 131 17.17 1.68 -8.62
CA LYS A 131 18.05 2.83 -8.46
C LYS A 131 17.33 4.13 -8.85
N ILE A 132 17.64 5.20 -8.16
CA ILE A 132 17.17 6.53 -8.54
C ILE A 132 17.84 6.92 -9.86
N PRO A 133 17.08 7.39 -10.87
CA PRO A 133 17.66 7.89 -12.10
C PRO A 133 18.48 9.15 -11.82
N VAL A 134 19.69 9.20 -12.38
CA VAL A 134 20.57 10.36 -12.30
C VAL A 134 20.92 10.82 -13.72
N LEU A 135 21.16 12.13 -13.89
CA LEU A 135 21.46 12.70 -15.20
C LEU A 135 22.85 12.27 -15.69
N GLU A 136 23.81 12.18 -14.78
CA GLU A 136 25.19 11.81 -15.08
C GLU A 136 25.74 10.86 -14.01
N GLY A 137 26.63 9.95 -14.43
CA GLY A 137 27.28 9.00 -13.53
C GLY A 137 26.38 7.85 -13.07
N GLU A 138 26.72 7.30 -11.92
CA GLU A 138 26.00 6.20 -11.27
C GLU A 138 25.65 6.54 -9.82
N THR A 139 24.60 5.91 -9.30
CA THR A 139 24.22 6.00 -7.89
C THR A 139 24.00 4.61 -7.30
N ASP A 140 24.26 4.47 -6.00
CA ASP A 140 23.86 3.31 -5.22
C ASP A 140 22.53 3.51 -4.48
N THR A 141 22.02 4.75 -4.47
CA THR A 141 20.71 5.05 -3.86
C THR A 141 19.58 4.38 -4.64
N ALA A 142 18.72 3.65 -3.92
CA ALA A 142 17.59 2.96 -4.50
C ALA A 142 16.29 3.27 -3.74
N THR A 143 15.20 3.31 -4.49
CA THR A 143 13.83 3.31 -3.94
C THR A 143 13.40 1.88 -3.74
N VAL A 144 12.79 1.62 -2.59
CA VAL A 144 12.19 0.32 -2.25
C VAL A 144 10.70 0.52 -2.04
N MET A 145 9.87 -0.32 -2.66
CA MET A 145 8.43 -0.27 -2.53
C MET A 145 7.84 -1.66 -2.34
N ALA A 146 6.92 -1.78 -1.40
CA ALA A 146 6.17 -3.00 -1.14
C ALA A 146 4.71 -2.70 -0.83
N TYR A 147 3.85 -3.71 -0.93
CA TYR A 147 2.45 -3.59 -0.54
C TYR A 147 2.04 -4.68 0.44
N GLY A 148 0.98 -4.42 1.19
CA GLY A 148 0.32 -5.38 2.06
C GLY A 148 -1.19 -5.35 1.86
N PHE A 149 -1.80 -6.53 1.79
CA PHE A 149 -3.25 -6.72 1.74
C PHE A 149 -3.63 -8.19 1.90
N ILE A 150 -4.54 -8.48 2.82
CA ILE A 150 -5.03 -9.84 3.08
C ILE A 150 -6.53 -9.92 2.80
N PRO A 151 -6.95 -10.32 1.58
CA PRO A 151 -8.35 -10.29 1.14
C PRO A 151 -9.33 -11.03 2.05
N LYS A 152 -8.95 -12.19 2.58
CA LYS A 152 -9.80 -12.98 3.47
C LYS A 152 -9.99 -12.31 4.82
N LEU A 153 -8.93 -11.72 5.36
CA LEU A 153 -8.99 -10.97 6.61
C LEU A 153 -9.90 -9.74 6.46
N SER A 154 -9.87 -9.07 5.31
CA SER A 154 -10.68 -7.87 5.07
C SER A 154 -12.19 -8.17 5.03
N ARG A 155 -12.57 -9.35 4.55
CA ARG A 155 -13.98 -9.81 4.58
C ARG A 155 -14.47 -10.06 5.99
N TRP A 156 -13.63 -10.55 6.87
CA TRP A 156 -13.95 -10.79 8.26
C TRP A 156 -13.91 -9.50 9.08
N SER A 157 -12.82 -8.72 8.93
CA SER A 157 -12.62 -7.47 9.67
C SER A 157 -11.79 -6.46 8.86
N PRO A 158 -12.41 -5.43 8.29
CA PRO A 158 -11.68 -4.35 7.63
C PRO A 158 -10.66 -3.66 8.55
N PHE A 159 -10.98 -3.52 9.84
CA PHE A 159 -10.09 -2.95 10.86
C PHE A 159 -8.77 -3.74 11.00
N HIS A 160 -8.89 -5.04 11.28
CA HIS A 160 -7.70 -5.90 11.43
C HIS A 160 -6.93 -6.02 10.12
N SER A 161 -7.64 -6.15 8.99
CA SER A 161 -7.00 -6.23 7.67
C SER A 161 -6.13 -5.02 7.37
N ALA A 162 -6.60 -3.83 7.67
CA ALA A 162 -5.83 -2.60 7.44
C ALA A 162 -4.60 -2.51 8.35
N ALA A 163 -4.73 -2.91 9.63
CA ALA A 163 -3.59 -2.96 10.55
C ALA A 163 -2.52 -3.96 10.10
N PHE A 164 -2.94 -5.15 9.66
CA PHE A 164 -2.03 -6.16 9.12
C PHE A 164 -1.46 -5.78 7.75
N ALA A 165 -2.21 -5.08 6.90
CA ALA A 165 -1.71 -4.58 5.62
C ALA A 165 -0.52 -3.62 5.81
N VAL A 166 -0.59 -2.73 6.80
CA VAL A 166 0.54 -1.86 7.18
C VAL A 166 1.73 -2.70 7.65
N SER A 167 1.48 -3.66 8.55
CA SER A 167 2.53 -4.54 9.08
C SER A 167 3.22 -5.34 7.97
N GLU A 168 2.45 -5.89 7.03
CA GLU A 168 2.93 -6.66 5.90
C GLU A 168 3.79 -5.81 4.96
N SER A 169 3.32 -4.62 4.59
CA SER A 169 4.08 -3.75 3.69
C SER A 169 5.43 -3.32 4.28
N LEU A 170 5.48 -3.03 5.59
CA LEU A 170 6.73 -2.69 6.30
C LEU A 170 7.65 -3.90 6.43
N ALA A 171 7.11 -5.08 6.75
CA ALA A 171 7.88 -6.31 6.84
C ALA A 171 8.56 -6.66 5.51
N LYS A 172 7.85 -6.49 4.40
CA LYS A 172 8.37 -6.71 3.04
C LYS A 172 9.53 -5.75 2.70
N LEU A 173 9.48 -4.50 3.14
CA LEU A 173 10.63 -3.58 3.01
C LEU A 173 11.85 -4.11 3.77
N ALA A 174 11.66 -4.54 5.02
CA ALA A 174 12.74 -5.09 5.83
C ALA A 174 13.37 -6.34 5.19
N CYS A 175 12.55 -7.22 4.60
CA CYS A 175 13.02 -8.46 3.97
C CYS A 175 14.00 -8.22 2.81
N VAL A 176 13.96 -7.08 2.17
CA VAL A 176 14.87 -6.74 1.05
C VAL A 176 16.03 -5.81 1.45
N GLY A 177 16.18 -5.54 2.76
CA GLY A 177 17.29 -4.74 3.31
C GLY A 177 17.00 -3.24 3.40
N CYS A 178 15.73 -2.83 3.38
CA CYS A 178 15.33 -1.45 3.62
C CYS A 178 14.96 -1.25 5.09
N ASP A 179 15.38 -0.14 5.70
CA ASP A 179 14.97 0.25 7.05
C ASP A 179 13.52 0.76 7.04
N PRO A 180 12.55 0.03 7.59
CA PRO A 180 11.15 0.44 7.57
C PRO A 180 10.86 1.65 8.47
N SER A 181 11.75 2.02 9.40
CA SER A 181 11.56 3.20 10.27
C SER A 181 11.56 4.51 9.49
N GLN A 182 12.20 4.53 8.33
CA GLN A 182 12.28 5.69 7.43
C GLN A 182 11.20 5.66 6.34
N ALA A 183 10.37 4.63 6.32
CA ALA A 183 9.32 4.49 5.30
C ALA A 183 8.22 5.55 5.42
N ARG A 184 7.52 5.74 4.32
CA ARG A 184 6.25 6.48 4.25
C ARG A 184 5.21 5.59 3.62
N LEU A 185 3.97 5.72 4.10
CA LEU A 185 2.85 4.92 3.63
C LEU A 185 1.98 5.73 2.67
N THR A 186 1.31 5.03 1.79
CA THR A 186 0.18 5.54 1.03
C THR A 186 -0.86 4.43 0.91
N PHE A 187 -2.15 4.79 0.91
CA PHE A 187 -3.22 3.79 0.90
C PHE A 187 -4.02 3.86 -0.38
N GLN A 188 -4.39 2.69 -0.90
CA GLN A 188 -5.38 2.56 -1.94
C GLN A 188 -6.59 1.86 -1.36
N GLU A 189 -7.74 2.53 -1.42
CA GLU A 189 -8.98 2.03 -0.88
C GLU A 189 -10.00 1.78 -1.99
N TYR A 190 -10.75 0.67 -1.87
CA TYR A 190 -11.83 0.34 -2.78
C TYR A 190 -12.95 -0.38 -2.03
N PHE A 191 -14.10 0.25 -1.98
CA PHE A 191 -15.28 -0.23 -1.27
C PHE A 191 -16.51 -0.22 -2.18
N GLU A 192 -17.53 -0.95 -1.79
CA GLU A 192 -18.86 -0.94 -2.39
C GLU A 192 -19.47 0.46 -2.37
N ARG A 193 -20.52 0.68 -3.15
CA ARG A 193 -21.30 1.92 -3.08
C ARG A 193 -21.95 2.06 -1.70
N LEU A 194 -21.63 3.14 -1.02
CA LEU A 194 -22.02 3.34 0.37
C LEU A 194 -23.49 3.69 0.51
N ASN A 195 -24.04 4.49 -0.42
CA ASN A 195 -25.41 5.04 -0.37
C ASN A 195 -25.72 5.61 1.03
N ASP A 196 -26.99 5.60 1.44
CA ASP A 196 -27.40 6.01 2.78
C ASP A 196 -27.49 4.82 3.77
N VAL A 197 -26.54 3.87 3.66
CA VAL A 197 -26.50 2.64 4.47
C VAL A 197 -25.39 2.73 5.51
N PRO A 198 -25.70 2.93 6.82
CA PRO A 198 -24.71 3.16 7.86
C PRO A 198 -23.64 2.06 7.99
N SER A 199 -24.03 0.79 7.83
CA SER A 199 -23.10 -0.35 7.90
C SER A 199 -22.13 -0.41 6.71
N ARG A 200 -22.51 0.11 5.54
CA ARG A 200 -21.58 0.25 4.40
C ARG A 200 -20.54 1.33 4.67
N TRP A 201 -20.93 2.46 5.27
CA TRP A 201 -19.99 3.49 5.76
C TRP A 201 -19.10 3.00 6.89
N GLY A 202 -19.55 2.02 7.67
CA GLY A 202 -18.76 1.39 8.72
C GLY A 202 -17.51 0.67 8.21
N LYS A 203 -17.52 0.11 7.00
CA LYS A 203 -16.39 -0.66 6.45
C LYS A 203 -15.15 0.21 6.17
N PRO A 204 -15.23 1.29 5.37
CA PRO A 204 -14.08 2.19 5.18
C PRO A 204 -13.65 2.85 6.49
N THR A 205 -14.61 3.24 7.34
CA THR A 205 -14.27 3.82 8.65
C THR A 205 -13.47 2.86 9.51
N ALA A 206 -13.86 1.59 9.59
CA ALA A 206 -13.13 0.56 10.33
C ALA A 206 -11.73 0.33 9.74
N ALA A 207 -11.60 0.28 8.41
CA ALA A 207 -10.31 0.12 7.75
C ALA A 207 -9.36 1.30 8.05
N LEU A 208 -9.85 2.53 7.96
CA LEU A 208 -9.06 3.72 8.29
C LEU A 208 -8.62 3.74 9.76
N LEU A 209 -9.48 3.34 10.70
CA LEU A 209 -9.11 3.23 12.11
C LEU A 209 -8.04 2.16 12.34
N GLY A 210 -8.11 1.02 11.65
CA GLY A 210 -7.08 -0.02 11.71
C GLY A 210 -5.74 0.46 11.16
N ALA A 211 -5.76 1.13 10.01
CA ALA A 211 -4.57 1.73 9.42
C ALA A 211 -3.97 2.82 10.33
N LEU A 212 -4.80 3.66 10.95
CA LEU A 212 -4.35 4.68 11.90
C LEU A 212 -3.68 4.05 13.12
N THR A 213 -4.29 3.00 13.69
CA THR A 213 -3.73 2.27 14.83
C THR A 213 -2.32 1.75 14.52
N ALA A 214 -2.14 1.15 13.34
CA ALA A 214 -0.83 0.66 12.92
C ALA A 214 0.18 1.79 12.64
N GLN A 215 -0.24 2.89 12.01
CA GLN A 215 0.62 4.05 11.79
C GLN A 215 1.15 4.63 13.12
N VAL A 216 0.28 4.76 14.11
CA VAL A 216 0.67 5.22 15.45
C VAL A 216 1.60 4.22 16.12
N GLY A 217 1.28 2.92 16.06
CA GLY A 217 2.07 1.86 16.65
C GLY A 217 3.47 1.76 16.08
N TYR A 218 3.61 1.79 14.76
CA TYR A 218 4.92 1.77 14.07
C TYR A 218 5.58 3.14 13.95
N LYS A 219 4.92 4.22 14.36
CA LYS A 219 5.39 5.60 14.16
C LYS A 219 5.71 5.92 12.69
N CYS A 220 4.98 5.30 11.78
CA CYS A 220 5.17 5.42 10.34
C CYS A 220 3.96 6.12 9.71
N PRO A 221 4.09 7.40 9.31
CA PRO A 221 2.97 8.17 8.78
C PRO A 221 2.66 7.83 7.34
N SER A 222 1.39 7.96 6.95
CA SER A 222 0.99 8.03 5.55
C SER A 222 1.09 9.45 5.01
N ILE A 223 1.46 9.57 3.73
CA ILE A 223 1.50 10.85 3.01
C ILE A 223 0.17 11.19 2.35
N GLY A 224 -0.75 10.23 2.30
CA GLY A 224 -2.04 10.34 1.65
C GLY A 224 -2.52 9.00 1.13
N GLY A 225 -3.43 9.06 0.18
CA GLY A 225 -4.00 7.87 -0.44
C GLY A 225 -5.02 8.24 -1.51
N LYS A 226 -5.70 7.24 -2.01
CA LYS A 226 -6.81 7.37 -2.95
C LYS A 226 -7.89 6.38 -2.56
N ASP A 227 -9.10 6.86 -2.42
CA ASP A 227 -10.28 6.06 -2.12
C ASP A 227 -11.27 6.02 -3.28
N SER A 228 -12.06 4.98 -3.32
CA SER A 228 -13.18 4.83 -4.25
C SER A 228 -14.28 4.00 -3.63
N MET A 229 -15.51 4.53 -3.68
CA MET A 229 -16.71 3.88 -3.17
C MET A 229 -17.66 3.52 -4.33
N SER A 230 -17.09 2.97 -5.41
CA SER A 230 -17.81 2.63 -6.64
C SER A 230 -17.84 1.13 -6.94
N GLY A 231 -17.39 0.31 -5.98
CA GLY A 231 -17.19 -1.14 -6.15
C GLY A 231 -18.45 -1.98 -6.07
N SER A 232 -19.57 -1.54 -6.67
CA SER A 232 -20.80 -2.32 -6.77
C SER A 232 -21.24 -2.45 -8.22
N PHE A 233 -21.59 -3.66 -8.63
CA PHE A 233 -22.15 -3.98 -9.94
C PHE A 233 -23.29 -4.98 -9.78
N ASN A 234 -24.52 -4.56 -10.03
CA ASN A 234 -25.74 -5.32 -9.72
C ASN A 234 -25.73 -5.75 -8.24
N ASP A 235 -25.79 -7.06 -7.98
CA ASP A 235 -25.78 -7.70 -6.66
C ASP A 235 -24.36 -8.01 -6.15
N LEU A 236 -23.32 -7.68 -6.94
CA LEU A 236 -21.93 -7.92 -6.56
C LEU A 236 -21.34 -6.67 -5.92
N ASP A 237 -20.85 -6.81 -4.71
CA ASP A 237 -20.06 -5.82 -4.01
C ASP A 237 -18.60 -6.26 -3.92
N VAL A 238 -17.67 -5.35 -4.18
CA VAL A 238 -16.25 -5.61 -3.96
C VAL A 238 -16.00 -5.90 -2.47
N PRO A 239 -15.13 -6.86 -2.13
CA PRO A 239 -14.69 -7.01 -0.74
C PRO A 239 -14.08 -5.70 -0.21
N PRO A 240 -14.26 -5.39 1.09
CA PRO A 240 -13.59 -4.24 1.68
C PRO A 240 -12.09 -4.29 1.38
N THR A 241 -11.55 -3.24 0.79
CA THR A 241 -10.16 -3.23 0.34
C THR A 241 -9.46 -1.97 0.85
N LEU A 242 -8.40 -2.16 1.65
CA LEU A 242 -7.39 -1.16 1.93
C LEU A 242 -6.03 -1.83 1.71
N VAL A 243 -5.34 -1.40 0.68
CA VAL A 243 -3.96 -1.81 0.38
C VAL A 243 -3.02 -0.78 0.97
N SER A 244 -2.07 -1.22 1.78
CA SER A 244 -0.97 -0.38 2.25
C SER A 244 0.21 -0.49 1.28
N PHE A 245 0.67 0.63 0.77
CA PHE A 245 1.95 0.72 0.08
C PHE A 245 2.94 1.39 1.00
N ALA A 246 4.11 0.76 1.18
CA ALA A 246 5.23 1.32 1.92
C ALA A 246 6.36 1.67 0.94
N VAL A 247 6.90 2.87 1.06
CA VAL A 247 8.00 3.36 0.25
C VAL A 247 9.14 3.77 1.17
N GLY A 248 10.32 3.24 0.90
CA GLY A 248 11.54 3.55 1.62
C GLY A 248 12.72 3.77 0.68
N MET A 249 13.86 4.08 1.25
CA MET A 249 15.13 4.23 0.54
C MET A 249 16.16 3.26 1.09
N SER A 250 17.00 2.74 0.22
CA SER A 250 18.11 1.87 0.58
C SER A 250 19.27 2.09 -0.38
N GLU A 251 20.35 1.35 -0.17
CA GLU A 251 21.47 1.24 -1.10
C GLU A 251 21.30 -0.04 -1.94
N ALA A 252 21.41 0.06 -3.25
CA ALA A 252 21.26 -1.08 -4.16
C ALA A 252 22.24 -2.23 -3.81
N SER A 253 23.45 -1.88 -3.38
CA SER A 253 24.48 -2.83 -2.92
C SER A 253 24.09 -3.62 -1.66
N LYS A 254 23.15 -3.12 -0.86
CA LYS A 254 22.63 -3.77 0.36
C LYS A 254 21.35 -4.59 0.13
N THR A 255 20.85 -4.62 -1.10
CA THR A 255 19.62 -5.34 -1.42
C THR A 255 19.76 -6.83 -1.22
N VAL A 256 18.79 -7.42 -0.53
CA VAL A 256 18.70 -8.85 -0.27
C VAL A 256 17.56 -9.45 -1.07
N SER A 257 17.78 -10.56 -1.73
CA SER A 257 16.78 -11.31 -2.48
C SER A 257 16.37 -12.59 -1.74
N ALA A 258 15.16 -13.11 -2.00
CA ALA A 258 14.50 -14.14 -1.20
C ALA A 258 15.10 -15.56 -1.37
N GLN A 259 15.83 -15.86 -2.46
CA GLN A 259 16.34 -17.21 -2.69
C GLN A 259 17.39 -17.64 -1.63
N PHE A 260 17.45 -18.93 -1.33
CA PHE A 260 18.52 -19.50 -0.53
C PHE A 260 19.89 -19.33 -1.21
N LYS A 261 20.88 -18.81 -0.48
CA LYS A 261 22.21 -18.48 -1.00
C LYS A 261 23.21 -19.62 -0.85
N ARG A 262 23.09 -20.41 0.22
CA ARG A 262 24.07 -21.45 0.57
C ARG A 262 23.39 -22.70 1.09
N ILE A 263 23.96 -23.86 0.77
CA ILE A 263 23.56 -25.14 1.36
C ILE A 263 23.93 -25.12 2.85
N ASN A 264 23.14 -25.78 3.68
CA ASN A 264 23.30 -25.86 5.15
C ASN A 264 23.18 -24.50 5.88
N SER A 265 22.49 -23.52 5.29
CA SER A 265 22.15 -22.30 6.02
C SER A 265 21.12 -22.59 7.12
N THR A 266 21.27 -21.93 8.27
CA THR A 266 20.24 -21.96 9.32
C THR A 266 19.03 -21.16 8.89
N VAL A 267 17.85 -21.76 8.96
CA VAL A 267 16.57 -21.10 8.75
C VAL A 267 15.94 -20.77 10.09
N LYS A 268 15.55 -19.51 10.29
CA LYS A 268 14.84 -19.03 11.47
C LYS A 268 13.48 -18.51 11.07
N LEU A 269 12.44 -18.91 11.77
CA LEU A 269 11.12 -18.32 11.66
C LEU A 269 11.03 -17.13 12.61
N LEU A 270 10.66 -15.97 12.09
CA LEU A 270 10.31 -14.78 12.86
C LEU A 270 8.81 -14.60 12.75
N GLU A 271 8.13 -14.62 13.86
CA GLU A 271 6.69 -14.43 13.92
C GLU A 271 6.36 -13.01 14.37
N LEU A 272 5.32 -12.43 13.78
CA LEU A 272 4.75 -11.19 14.26
C LEU A 272 3.97 -11.47 15.55
N PRO A 273 4.40 -10.94 16.71
CA PRO A 273 3.65 -11.13 17.95
C PRO A 273 2.30 -10.43 17.86
N ILE A 274 1.26 -11.15 18.26
CA ILE A 274 -0.13 -10.68 18.23
C ILE A 274 -0.63 -10.63 19.66
N ASP A 275 -1.37 -9.59 19.98
CA ASP A 275 -2.07 -9.43 21.24
C ASP A 275 -3.34 -10.30 21.24
N ASP A 276 -3.49 -11.15 22.23
CA ASP A 276 -4.56 -12.13 22.29
C ASP A 276 -5.94 -11.52 22.54
N GLU A 277 -6.01 -10.34 23.17
CA GLU A 277 -7.29 -9.68 23.47
C GLU A 277 -7.79 -8.89 22.27
N THR A 278 -6.89 -8.18 21.59
CA THR A 278 -7.26 -7.29 20.49
C THR A 278 -7.11 -7.92 19.11
N GLY A 279 -6.34 -9.01 18.99
CA GLY A 279 -5.98 -9.63 17.72
C GLY A 279 -5.07 -8.77 16.84
N LEU A 280 -4.52 -7.69 17.37
CA LEU A 280 -3.64 -6.75 16.65
C LEU A 280 -2.16 -7.13 16.84
N PRO A 281 -1.28 -6.69 15.92
CA PRO A 281 0.16 -6.77 16.13
C PRO A 281 0.59 -6.02 17.39
N ILE A 282 1.51 -6.61 18.16
CA ILE A 282 2.22 -5.91 19.23
C ILE A 282 3.36 -5.12 18.60
N TYR A 283 3.07 -3.87 18.22
CA TYR A 283 3.90 -3.06 17.33
C TYR A 283 5.31 -2.81 17.84
N ASP A 284 5.50 -2.61 19.13
CA ASP A 284 6.81 -2.42 19.77
C ASP A 284 7.66 -3.70 19.85
N LYS A 285 7.04 -4.86 19.71
CA LYS A 285 7.69 -6.18 19.67
C LYS A 285 7.85 -6.73 18.25
N ALA A 286 7.21 -6.12 17.27
CA ALA A 286 7.38 -6.48 15.87
C ALA A 286 8.78 -6.09 15.44
N CYS A 287 9.73 -7.02 15.41
CA CYS A 287 11.17 -6.82 15.15
C CYS A 287 11.51 -6.09 13.83
N LEU A 288 10.57 -5.40 13.24
CA LEU A 288 10.72 -4.59 12.03
C LEU A 288 11.63 -3.37 12.24
N LEU A 289 11.78 -2.90 13.49
CA LEU A 289 12.58 -1.71 13.82
C LEU A 289 14.03 -2.04 14.20
N TYR A 290 14.42 -3.32 14.30
CA TYR A 290 15.72 -3.76 14.79
C TYR A 290 16.49 -4.66 13.82
N THR A 291 16.08 -4.72 12.56
CA THR A 291 16.84 -5.44 11.54
C THR A 291 17.96 -4.56 10.99
N SER A 292 18.90 -4.18 11.83
CA SER A 292 20.23 -3.87 11.37
C SER A 292 21.11 -5.11 11.59
N PRO A 293 21.85 -5.61 10.57
CA PRO A 293 22.77 -6.71 10.76
C PRO A 293 23.93 -6.33 11.67
#